data_c41927b4d76987379def7671775f2140
#
_entry.id   c41927b4d76987379def7671775f2140
#
_cell.length_a   1.000
_cell.length_b   1.000
_cell.length_c   1.000
_cell.angle_alpha   90.00
_cell.angle_beta   90.00
_cell.angle_gamma   90.00
#
_symmetry.space_group_name_H-M   'P 1'
#
loop_
_entity.id
_entity.type
_entity.pdbx_description
1 polymer ?
#
loop_
_entity_poly.entity_id
_entity_poly.type
_entity_poly.pdbx_seq_one_letter_code
_entity_poly.pdbx_strand_id
1 'polypeptide(L)'
;MRIVVETSALVRFLTDDIPQKSTLVEKLFKDEKDIFIPDVVFPEMEYILIQKYNFPREKLLDIYTFLSSRENIHVTKETKNAIAIFEKTKLDMADCIVAAYSMKGSLASFDNGLLSIAGINPFWK
;
A
#
# COMPACT_ATOMS: atom_id res chain seq x y z
N MET A 1 18.66 -4.98 12.87
CA MET A 1 17.48 -4.42 13.53
C MET A 1 16.49 -3.93 12.47
N ARG A 2 15.25 -4.26 12.64
CA ARG A 2 14.19 -3.86 11.68
C ARG A 2 13.88 -2.37 11.79
N ILE A 3 13.79 -1.70 10.66
CA ILE A 3 13.41 -0.28 10.58
C ILE A 3 11.99 -0.19 10.02
N VAL A 4 11.09 0.40 10.78
CA VAL A 4 9.72 0.63 10.31
C VAL A 4 9.65 2.00 9.65
N VAL A 5 9.18 2.03 8.40
CA VAL A 5 9.03 3.28 7.65
C VAL A 5 7.54 3.61 7.58
N GLU A 6 7.18 4.80 8.03
CA GLU A 6 5.77 5.22 8.04
C GLU A 6 5.51 6.28 6.96
N THR A 7 4.27 6.68 6.85
CA THR A 7 3.74 7.47 5.75
C THR A 7 4.51 8.76 5.48
N SER A 8 4.86 9.52 6.53
CA SER A 8 5.49 10.83 6.34
C SER A 8 6.85 10.73 5.66
N ALA A 9 7.61 9.68 5.98
CA ALA A 9 8.90 9.45 5.34
C ALA A 9 8.73 9.13 3.85
N LEU A 10 7.76 8.28 3.53
CA LEU A 10 7.51 7.90 2.13
C LEU A 10 7.01 9.08 1.31
N VAL A 11 6.11 9.88 1.85
CA VAL A 11 5.60 11.05 1.14
C VAL A 11 6.73 12.02 0.82
N ARG A 12 7.66 12.27 1.76
CA ARG A 12 8.81 13.15 1.51
C ARG A 12 9.73 12.58 0.42
N PHE A 13 9.94 11.28 0.42
CA PHE A 13 10.76 10.64 -0.60
C PHE A 13 10.11 10.73 -1.99
N LEU A 14 8.81 10.46 -2.06
CA LEU A 14 8.09 10.37 -3.34
C LEU A 14 7.78 11.73 -3.96
N THR A 15 7.59 12.76 -3.15
CA THR A 15 7.28 14.10 -3.64
C THR A 15 8.52 14.98 -3.78
N ASP A 16 9.56 14.68 -3.01
CA ASP A 16 10.82 15.44 -2.99
C ASP A 16 10.60 16.94 -2.77
N ASP A 17 9.55 17.29 -2.03
CA ASP A 17 9.22 18.69 -1.76
C ASP A 17 10.11 19.30 -0.68
N ILE A 18 10.78 18.49 0.14
CA ILE A 18 11.77 18.91 1.12
C ILE A 18 13.03 18.08 0.89
N PRO A 19 13.97 18.57 0.07
CA PRO A 19 15.12 17.77 -0.38
C PRO A 19 15.97 17.17 0.73
N GLN A 20 16.15 17.87 1.86
CA GLN A 20 16.91 17.33 2.98
C GLN A 20 16.27 16.07 3.56
N LYS A 21 14.93 16.05 3.65
CA LYS A 21 14.20 14.89 4.16
C LYS A 21 14.18 13.75 3.15
N SER A 22 13.98 14.09 1.88
CA SER A 22 14.01 13.12 0.79
C SER A 22 15.35 12.38 0.74
N THR A 23 16.45 13.12 0.90
CA THR A 23 17.79 12.54 0.88
C THR A 23 18.00 11.57 2.04
N LEU A 24 17.46 11.88 3.23
CA LEU A 24 17.55 10.97 4.37
C LEU A 24 16.85 9.64 4.10
N VAL A 25 15.68 9.69 3.50
CA VAL A 25 14.90 8.49 3.18
C VAL A 25 15.59 7.69 2.08
N GLU A 26 16.12 8.38 1.06
CA GLU A 26 16.87 7.70 -0.01
C GLU A 26 18.06 6.93 0.57
N LYS A 27 18.81 7.56 1.49
CA LYS A 27 19.94 6.91 2.14
C LYS A 27 19.49 5.70 2.95
N LEU A 28 18.37 5.80 3.65
CA LEU A 28 17.81 4.68 4.39
C LEU A 28 17.52 3.50 3.46
N PHE A 29 16.89 3.75 2.32
CA PHE A 29 16.58 2.69 1.36
C PHE A 29 17.83 2.06 0.74
N LYS A 30 18.92 2.80 0.62
CA LYS A 30 20.18 2.27 0.11
C LYS A 30 20.94 1.45 1.14
N ASP A 31 20.99 1.94 2.38
CA ASP A 31 21.91 1.42 3.38
C ASP A 31 21.33 0.34 4.28
N GLU A 32 20.00 0.36 4.54
CA GLU A 32 19.38 -0.58 5.47
C GLU A 32 18.88 -1.83 4.75
N LYS A 33 19.00 -2.96 5.43
CA LYS A 33 18.67 -4.27 4.82
C LYS A 33 17.35 -4.86 5.29
N ASP A 34 16.81 -4.38 6.40
CA ASP A 34 15.56 -4.91 6.96
C ASP A 34 14.60 -3.75 7.23
N ILE A 35 13.94 -3.31 6.16
CA ILE A 35 12.95 -2.24 6.20
C ILE A 35 11.56 -2.86 6.14
N PHE A 36 10.65 -2.40 7.01
CA PHE A 36 9.27 -2.88 7.01
C PHE A 36 8.31 -1.71 6.83
N ILE A 37 7.35 -1.86 5.93
CA ILE A 37 6.28 -0.89 5.72
C ILE A 37 4.96 -1.55 6.15
N PRO A 38 4.33 -1.08 7.24
CA PRO A 38 3.05 -1.65 7.70
C PRO A 38 1.91 -1.44 6.71
N ASP A 39 0.93 -2.33 6.75
CA ASP A 39 -0.25 -2.27 5.86
C ASP A 39 -0.90 -0.90 5.83
N VAL A 40 -1.09 -0.29 7.00
CA VAL A 40 -1.81 0.98 7.14
C VAL A 40 -1.18 2.13 6.36
N VAL A 41 0.12 2.05 6.11
CA VAL A 41 0.86 3.10 5.40
C VAL A 41 0.38 3.23 3.94
N PHE A 42 -0.02 2.13 3.33
CA PHE A 42 -0.42 2.13 1.91
C PHE A 42 -1.69 2.96 1.65
N PRO A 43 -2.80 2.75 2.38
CA PRO A 43 -3.96 3.62 2.17
C PRO A 43 -3.74 5.05 2.65
N GLU A 44 -2.94 5.28 3.69
CA GLU A 44 -2.61 6.64 4.11
C GLU A 44 -1.84 7.38 3.02
N MET A 45 -0.87 6.72 2.42
CA MET A 45 -0.06 7.27 1.34
C MET A 45 -0.94 7.59 0.11
N GLU A 46 -1.84 6.69 -0.24
CA GLU A 46 -2.79 6.90 -1.34
C GLU A 46 -3.60 8.18 -1.12
N TYR A 47 -4.18 8.32 0.07
CA TYR A 47 -5.00 9.49 0.38
C TYR A 47 -4.20 10.78 0.21
N ILE A 48 -3.02 10.85 0.78
CA ILE A 48 -2.20 12.05 0.76
C ILE A 48 -1.73 12.38 -0.67
N LEU A 49 -1.22 11.38 -1.39
CA LEU A 49 -0.68 11.61 -2.72
C LEU A 49 -1.76 12.00 -3.73
N ILE A 50 -2.94 11.44 -3.62
CA ILE A 50 -4.05 11.80 -4.50
C ILE A 50 -4.61 13.17 -4.12
N GLN A 51 -4.93 13.39 -2.85
CA GLN A 51 -5.63 14.61 -2.43
C GLN A 51 -4.75 15.86 -2.44
N LYS A 52 -3.49 15.74 -2.03
CA LYS A 52 -2.61 16.89 -1.89
C LYS A 52 -1.65 17.08 -3.04
N TYR A 53 -1.32 16.02 -3.77
CA TYR A 53 -0.31 16.09 -4.84
C TYR A 53 -0.86 15.69 -6.21
N ASN A 54 -2.14 15.34 -6.29
CA ASN A 54 -2.83 15.00 -7.55
C ASN A 54 -2.17 13.86 -8.32
N PHE A 55 -1.61 12.88 -7.61
CA PHE A 55 -1.05 11.70 -8.27
C PHE A 55 -2.17 10.88 -8.90
N PRO A 56 -2.03 10.44 -10.15
CA PRO A 56 -3.00 9.52 -10.75
C PRO A 56 -2.87 8.12 -10.15
N ARG A 57 -3.93 7.35 -10.25
CA ARG A 57 -3.98 5.99 -9.71
C ARG A 57 -2.86 5.10 -10.25
N GLU A 58 -2.54 5.24 -11.54
CA GLU A 58 -1.48 4.44 -12.17
C GLU A 58 -0.13 4.69 -11.50
N LYS A 59 0.12 5.93 -11.10
CA LYS A 59 1.36 6.28 -10.41
C LYS A 59 1.40 5.64 -9.03
N LEU A 60 0.27 5.56 -8.34
CA LEU A 60 0.18 4.86 -7.06
C LEU A 60 0.50 3.38 -7.24
N LEU A 61 -0.03 2.75 -8.26
CA LEU A 61 0.26 1.34 -8.54
C LEU A 61 1.76 1.13 -8.79
N ASP A 62 2.39 2.00 -9.56
CA ASP A 62 3.84 1.92 -9.81
C ASP A 62 4.63 2.04 -8.50
N ILE A 63 4.24 2.97 -7.63
CA ILE A 63 4.87 3.17 -6.32
C ILE A 63 4.72 1.91 -5.46
N TYR A 64 3.51 1.37 -5.38
CA TYR A 64 3.23 0.18 -4.58
C TYR A 64 4.05 -1.01 -5.07
N THR A 65 4.11 -1.18 -6.39
CA THR A 65 4.89 -2.26 -7.00
C THR A 65 6.38 -2.08 -6.70
N PHE A 66 6.88 -0.86 -6.82
CA PHE A 66 8.28 -0.55 -6.50
C PHE A 66 8.60 -0.92 -5.06
N LEU A 67 7.77 -0.44 -4.11
CA LEU A 67 8.03 -0.67 -2.69
C LEU A 67 7.95 -2.15 -2.32
N SER A 68 7.00 -2.89 -2.89
CA SER A 68 6.79 -4.29 -2.53
C SER A 68 7.76 -5.25 -3.24
N SER A 69 8.49 -4.79 -4.25
CA SER A 69 9.40 -5.64 -5.02
C SER A 69 10.88 -5.50 -4.62
N ARG A 70 11.22 -4.52 -3.80
CA ARG A 70 12.62 -4.35 -3.38
C ARG A 70 13.00 -5.39 -2.35
N GLU A 71 14.21 -5.94 -2.51
CA GLU A 71 14.72 -7.02 -1.64
C GLU A 71 14.78 -6.63 -0.18
N ASN A 72 15.17 -5.38 0.09
CA ASN A 72 15.37 -4.90 1.45
C ASN A 72 14.12 -4.31 2.09
N ILE A 73 13.00 -4.25 1.35
CA ILE A 73 11.74 -3.75 1.88
C ILE A 73 10.77 -4.92 2.03
N HIS A 74 10.28 -5.11 3.25
CA HIS A 74 9.35 -6.17 3.59
C HIS A 74 7.97 -5.59 3.82
N VAL A 75 6.98 -6.22 3.21
CA VAL A 75 5.56 -5.92 3.42
C VAL A 75 4.84 -7.23 3.72
N THR A 76 3.64 -7.17 4.26
CA THR A 76 2.89 -8.39 4.54
C THR A 76 2.46 -9.06 3.24
N LYS A 77 2.19 -10.35 3.33
CA LYS A 77 1.59 -11.09 2.21
C LYS A 77 0.26 -10.47 1.80
N GLU A 78 -0.52 -10.01 2.77
CA GLU A 78 -1.81 -9.36 2.52
C GLU A 78 -1.63 -8.07 1.74
N THR A 79 -0.62 -7.26 2.06
CA THR A 79 -0.33 -6.06 1.27
C THR A 79 0.03 -6.41 -0.17
N LYS A 80 0.84 -7.45 -0.38
CA LYS A 80 1.18 -7.87 -1.74
C LYS A 80 -0.07 -8.31 -2.52
N ASN A 81 -0.94 -9.08 -1.88
CA ASN A 81 -2.20 -9.50 -2.48
C ASN A 81 -3.11 -8.30 -2.76
N ALA A 82 -3.15 -7.34 -1.85
CA ALA A 82 -3.93 -6.13 -2.01
C ALA A 82 -3.47 -5.30 -3.22
N ILE A 83 -2.17 -5.23 -3.45
CA ILE A 83 -1.63 -4.52 -4.63
C ILE A 83 -2.12 -5.18 -5.91
N ALA A 84 -2.17 -6.51 -5.96
CA ALA A 84 -2.70 -7.23 -7.11
C ALA A 84 -4.19 -6.94 -7.33
N ILE A 85 -4.96 -6.84 -6.26
CA ILE A 85 -6.37 -6.48 -6.33
C ILE A 85 -6.54 -5.03 -6.78
N PHE A 86 -5.70 -4.13 -6.29
CA PHE A 86 -5.70 -2.72 -6.66
C PHE A 86 -5.49 -2.55 -8.17
N GLU A 87 -4.60 -3.34 -8.74
CA GLU A 87 -4.35 -3.33 -10.20
C GLU A 87 -5.57 -3.73 -11.01
N LYS A 88 -6.34 -4.69 -10.51
CA LYS A 88 -7.46 -5.30 -11.25
C LYS A 88 -8.81 -4.65 -10.99
N THR A 89 -8.90 -3.73 -10.06
CA THR A 89 -10.16 -3.10 -9.66
C THR A 89 -10.02 -1.59 -9.65
N LYS A 90 -11.12 -0.90 -9.33
CA LYS A 90 -11.12 0.54 -9.10
C LYS A 90 -11.27 0.89 -7.63
N LEU A 91 -11.17 -0.11 -6.76
CA LEU A 91 -11.32 0.08 -5.33
C LEU A 91 -10.09 0.76 -4.74
N ASP A 92 -10.27 1.48 -3.64
CA ASP A 92 -9.14 2.09 -2.95
C ASP A 92 -8.29 1.03 -2.23
N MET A 93 -7.11 1.42 -1.79
CA MET A 93 -6.18 0.47 -1.21
C MET A 93 -6.67 -0.09 0.12
N ALA A 94 -7.41 0.70 0.91
CA ALA A 94 -7.99 0.21 2.17
C ALA A 94 -8.92 -0.98 1.91
N ASP A 95 -9.81 -0.86 0.93
CA ASP A 95 -10.72 -1.94 0.55
C ASP A 95 -9.95 -3.15 0.00
N CYS A 96 -8.91 -2.90 -0.78
CA CYS A 96 -8.07 -3.99 -1.31
C CYS A 96 -7.39 -4.78 -0.18
N ILE A 97 -6.96 -4.10 0.87
CA ILE A 97 -6.34 -4.77 2.02
C ILE A 97 -7.39 -5.60 2.77
N VAL A 98 -8.58 -5.05 2.99
CA VAL A 98 -9.67 -5.81 3.62
C VAL A 98 -9.98 -7.08 2.81
N ALA A 99 -10.09 -6.94 1.48
CA ALA A 99 -10.32 -8.07 0.59
C ALA A 99 -9.20 -9.10 0.72
N ALA A 100 -7.95 -8.67 0.74
CA ALA A 100 -6.81 -9.58 0.85
C ALA A 100 -6.86 -10.39 2.15
N TYR A 101 -7.23 -9.76 3.26
CA TYR A 101 -7.32 -10.45 4.54
C TYR A 101 -8.49 -11.45 4.57
N SER A 102 -9.54 -11.23 3.79
CA SER A 102 -10.73 -12.08 3.81
C SER A 102 -10.64 -13.28 2.85
N MET A 103 -9.61 -13.37 2.01
CA MET A 103 -9.50 -14.40 0.98
C MET A 103 -9.49 -15.84 1.52
N LYS A 104 -8.98 -16.06 2.74
CA LYS A 104 -8.93 -17.37 3.36
C LYS A 104 -10.10 -17.66 4.30
N GLY A 105 -11.04 -16.73 4.37
CA GLY A 105 -12.20 -16.87 5.25
C GLY A 105 -13.43 -16.30 4.58
N SER A 106 -14.22 -15.57 5.34
CA SER A 106 -15.39 -14.89 4.81
C SER A 106 -15.36 -13.42 5.17
N LEU A 107 -16.09 -12.62 4.42
CA LEU A 107 -16.13 -11.18 4.59
C LEU A 107 -17.51 -10.74 5.08
N ALA A 108 -17.56 -10.13 6.25
CA ALA A 108 -18.76 -9.50 6.78
C ALA A 108 -18.76 -8.03 6.30
N SER A 109 -19.54 -7.75 5.28
CA SER A 109 -19.62 -6.42 4.68
C SER A 109 -20.97 -6.21 4.02
N PHE A 110 -21.37 -4.94 3.90
CA PHE A 110 -22.53 -4.52 3.13
C PHE A 110 -22.13 -3.76 1.86
N ASP A 111 -20.84 -3.67 1.58
CA ASP A 111 -20.31 -2.94 0.42
C ASP A 111 -20.32 -3.86 -0.81
N ASN A 112 -21.20 -3.58 -1.76
CA ASN A 112 -21.36 -4.41 -2.95
C ASN A 112 -20.10 -4.43 -3.82
N GLY A 113 -19.38 -3.33 -3.90
CA GLY A 113 -18.13 -3.27 -4.66
C GLY A 113 -17.10 -4.22 -4.10
N LEU A 114 -16.96 -4.23 -2.77
CA LEU A 114 -16.04 -5.10 -2.08
C LEU A 114 -16.45 -6.58 -2.20
N LEU A 115 -17.72 -6.86 -2.04
CA LEU A 115 -18.26 -8.23 -2.12
C LEU A 115 -18.21 -8.81 -3.54
N SER A 116 -18.07 -7.97 -4.56
CA SER A 116 -18.02 -8.43 -5.95
C SER A 116 -16.62 -8.83 -6.41
N ILE A 117 -15.60 -8.64 -5.59
CA ILE A 117 -14.22 -9.05 -5.93
C ILE A 117 -14.16 -10.57 -6.05
N ALA A 118 -13.49 -11.05 -7.10
CA ALA A 118 -13.32 -12.48 -7.32
C ALA A 118 -12.59 -13.11 -6.13
N GLY A 119 -13.12 -14.22 -5.62
CA GLY A 119 -12.53 -14.93 -4.49
C GLY A 119 -13.09 -14.54 -3.14
N ILE A 120 -13.90 -13.50 -3.06
CA ILE A 120 -14.54 -13.10 -1.81
C ILE A 120 -15.70 -14.04 -1.49
N ASN A 121 -15.73 -14.49 -0.25
CA ASN A 121 -16.82 -15.32 0.28
C ASN A 121 -17.62 -14.48 1.29
N PRO A 122 -18.83 -14.01 0.94
CA PRO A 122 -19.61 -13.20 1.87
C PRO A 122 -20.03 -13.99 3.09
N PHE A 123 -19.92 -13.39 4.27
CA PHE A 123 -20.40 -14.01 5.49
C PHE A 123 -21.92 -14.10 5.52
N TRP A 124 -22.59 -13.02 5.13
CA TRP A 124 -24.07 -13.01 5.01
C TRP A 124 -24.44 -13.31 3.57
N LYS A 125 -25.29 -14.30 3.43
CA LYS A 125 -25.80 -14.71 2.13
C LYS A 125 -27.28 -14.32 1.99
#